data_ab4daefbe23678869644ed508690cd9e
#
_entry.id   ab4daefbe23678869644ed508690cd9e
#
_cell.length_a   1.000
_cell.length_b   1.000
_cell.length_c   1.000
_cell.angle_alpha   90.00
_cell.angle_beta   90.00
_cell.angle_gamma   90.00
#
_symmetry.space_group_name_H-M   'P 1'
#
loop_
_entity.id
_entity.type
_entity.pdbx_description
1 polymer ?
#
loop_
_entity_poly.entity_id
_entity_poly.type
_entity_poly.pdbx_seq_one_letter_code
_entity_poly.pdbx_strand_id
1 'polypeptide(L)'
;MTLSEAIQSTVDNHPELHASVNDRLSADEDVKVAKGGYLPTVDLIAGYGREQTDSPSTRALGNHNKETLNYSDAELRLRQMLFDGFNTPNEVARTQATVNSRAYYIQGTAESLALRTVEVYLEVLKRREMVALARNNLQAHERVNDQIKLRSERGVGSTADLDQSEARLALAANNLYTEEVNLADAEANFFSSTGRLPDELEQPASVKGEVPENIELARQTVMDNNPYLKSAQADVYAAEKQYEVAKAPFYPRFDLELATSADDNVQGDEGHYNTWRAAVVMNYNLFNGMRDKARLQAAAHSINQSMDIRNNALRVLNENLALAWNAMENARMQTPKARDYADYTARSREAYQQQFSLGQRTLLDLLDSENELFTANRRYTEVRYTEEFSMYRVISAMGELLRKQNVVVPAEAVALTEVKSEARLPEMR
;
A
#
# COMPACT_ATOMS: atom_id res chain seq x y z
N MET A 1 -12.36 -17.24 14.19
CA MET A 1 -11.40 -16.16 13.88
C MET A 1 -12.13 -14.83 13.87
N THR A 2 -11.62 -13.85 14.61
CA THR A 2 -12.14 -12.47 14.61
C THR A 2 -11.64 -11.67 13.42
N LEU A 3 -12.30 -10.55 13.10
CA LEU A 3 -11.86 -9.65 12.03
C LEU A 3 -10.46 -9.08 12.31
N SER A 4 -10.19 -8.68 13.56
CA SER A 4 -8.87 -8.15 13.95
C SER A 4 -7.76 -9.19 13.78
N GLU A 5 -8.01 -10.46 14.11
CA GLU A 5 -7.07 -11.57 13.87
C GLU A 5 -6.81 -11.80 12.38
N ALA A 6 -7.85 -11.68 11.55
CA ALA A 6 -7.71 -11.81 10.09
C ALA A 6 -6.84 -10.69 9.52
N ILE A 7 -7.09 -9.44 9.94
CA ILE A 7 -6.29 -8.28 9.52
C ILE A 7 -4.84 -8.43 10.00
N GLN A 8 -4.63 -8.84 11.26
CA GLN A 8 -3.27 -9.07 11.78
C GLN A 8 -2.54 -10.15 10.97
N SER A 9 -3.23 -11.25 10.63
CA SER A 9 -2.64 -12.31 9.78
C SER A 9 -2.22 -11.78 8.40
N THR A 10 -3.01 -10.87 7.82
CA THR A 10 -2.67 -10.22 6.54
C THR A 10 -1.44 -9.32 6.71
N VAL A 11 -1.42 -8.47 7.74
CA VAL A 11 -0.29 -7.56 8.01
C VAL A 11 1.00 -8.35 8.29
N ASP A 12 0.92 -9.49 8.97
CA ASP A 12 2.09 -10.30 9.31
C ASP A 12 2.65 -11.09 8.11
N ASN A 13 1.81 -11.45 7.12
CA ASN A 13 2.22 -12.44 6.12
C ASN A 13 2.08 -11.96 4.66
N HIS A 14 1.47 -10.80 4.38
CA HIS A 14 1.18 -10.41 3.00
C HIS A 14 2.44 -9.98 2.24
N PRO A 15 2.77 -10.59 1.06
CA PRO A 15 4.01 -10.32 0.33
C PRO A 15 4.18 -8.86 -0.10
N GLU A 16 3.09 -8.15 -0.41
CA GLU A 16 3.13 -6.74 -0.80
C GLU A 16 3.61 -5.85 0.35
N LEU A 17 3.19 -6.14 1.59
CA LEU A 17 3.67 -5.42 2.75
C LEU A 17 5.14 -5.71 3.03
N HIS A 18 5.55 -6.98 2.93
CA HIS A 18 6.97 -7.35 3.05
C HIS A 18 7.85 -6.68 1.99
N ALA A 19 7.35 -6.53 0.75
CA ALA A 19 8.07 -5.79 -0.29
C ALA A 19 8.26 -4.32 0.10
N SER A 20 7.22 -3.66 0.65
CA SER A 20 7.30 -2.28 1.12
C SER A 20 8.26 -2.12 2.33
N VAL A 21 8.30 -3.11 3.24
CA VAL A 21 9.24 -3.15 4.36
C VAL A 21 10.69 -3.23 3.85
N ASN A 22 10.96 -4.11 2.88
CA ASN A 22 12.30 -4.24 2.31
C ASN A 22 12.74 -2.98 1.54
N ASP A 23 11.81 -2.29 0.87
CA ASP A 23 12.09 -1.00 0.22
C ASP A 23 12.51 0.07 1.25
N ARG A 24 11.84 0.12 2.40
CA ARG A 24 12.23 1.00 3.50
C ARG A 24 13.57 0.63 4.11
N LEU A 25 13.86 -0.66 4.33
CA LEU A 25 15.16 -1.12 4.84
C LEU A 25 16.30 -0.76 3.87
N SER A 26 16.06 -0.83 2.54
CA SER A 26 17.01 -0.33 1.55
C SER A 26 17.28 1.17 1.73
N ALA A 27 16.23 1.97 1.94
CA ALA A 27 16.39 3.41 2.19
C ALA A 27 17.13 3.70 3.51
N ASP A 28 17.02 2.85 4.54
CA ASP A 28 17.82 2.97 5.76
C ASP A 28 19.33 2.80 5.48
N GLU A 29 19.70 1.88 4.58
CA GLU A 29 21.08 1.73 4.15
C GLU A 29 21.56 2.95 3.34
N ASP A 30 20.72 3.57 2.52
CA ASP A 30 21.05 4.81 1.82
C ASP A 30 21.35 5.97 2.79
N VAL A 31 20.69 6.02 3.96
CA VAL A 31 21.06 6.97 5.03
C VAL A 31 22.47 6.69 5.55
N LYS A 32 22.86 5.41 5.70
CA LYS A 32 24.23 5.05 6.12
C LYS A 32 25.26 5.43 5.05
N VAL A 33 24.93 5.22 3.77
CA VAL A 33 25.75 5.68 2.63
C VAL A 33 25.95 7.19 2.68
N ALA A 34 24.87 7.97 2.87
CA ALA A 34 24.96 9.42 2.98
C ALA A 34 25.80 9.87 4.18
N LYS A 35 25.63 9.22 5.36
CA LYS A 35 26.47 9.45 6.56
C LYS A 35 27.92 9.08 6.34
N GLY A 36 28.22 8.11 5.47
CA GLY A 36 29.57 7.77 5.05
C GLY A 36 30.37 8.96 4.49
N GLY A 37 29.69 9.97 3.93
CA GLY A 37 30.31 11.22 3.48
C GLY A 37 30.99 12.02 4.58
N TYR A 38 30.69 11.78 5.85
CA TYR A 38 31.41 12.37 7.01
C TYR A 38 32.66 11.59 7.40
N LEU A 39 32.86 10.38 6.91
CA LEU A 39 33.97 9.50 7.27
C LEU A 39 35.12 9.65 6.26
N PRO A 40 36.36 9.36 6.67
CA PRO A 40 37.46 9.33 5.72
C PRO A 40 37.35 8.17 4.74
N THR A 41 37.81 8.39 3.51
CA THR A 41 38.13 7.32 2.56
C THR A 41 39.60 6.97 2.66
N VAL A 42 39.91 5.68 2.55
CA VAL A 42 41.32 5.18 2.51
C VAL A 42 41.43 4.33 1.26
N ASP A 43 42.29 4.79 0.34
CA ASP A 43 42.53 4.16 -0.94
C ASP A 43 43.96 3.66 -1.04
N LEU A 44 44.14 2.42 -1.50
CA LEU A 44 45.44 1.88 -1.90
C LEU A 44 45.48 1.81 -3.43
N ILE A 45 46.41 2.48 -4.03
CA ILE A 45 46.67 2.47 -5.48
C ILE A 45 48.03 1.82 -5.68
N ALA A 46 48.12 0.79 -6.51
CA ALA A 46 49.40 0.15 -6.83
C ALA A 46 49.45 -0.15 -8.33
N GLY A 47 50.60 0.14 -8.90
CA GLY A 47 50.94 -0.08 -10.31
C GLY A 47 52.24 -0.83 -10.51
N TYR A 48 52.32 -1.65 -11.55
CA TYR A 48 53.54 -2.23 -12.06
C TYR A 48 53.51 -2.21 -13.58
N GLY A 49 54.54 -1.70 -14.18
CA GLY A 49 54.55 -1.60 -15.63
C GLY A 49 55.94 -1.36 -16.21
N ARG A 50 55.97 -1.08 -17.49
CA ARG A 50 57.17 -0.67 -18.20
C ARG A 50 56.89 0.66 -18.87
N GLU A 51 57.70 1.66 -18.57
CA GLU A 51 57.63 2.96 -19.22
C GLU A 51 58.93 3.31 -19.96
N GLN A 52 58.78 4.09 -21.01
CA GLN A 52 59.89 4.73 -21.69
C GLN A 52 59.76 6.23 -21.50
N THR A 53 60.74 6.84 -20.83
CA THR A 53 60.76 8.27 -20.51
C THR A 53 61.84 9.00 -21.29
N ASP A 54 61.48 10.14 -21.86
CA ASP A 54 62.38 11.12 -22.46
C ASP A 54 62.17 12.46 -21.72
N SER A 55 63.03 12.74 -20.76
CA SER A 55 62.92 13.89 -19.86
C SER A 55 64.27 14.68 -19.81
N PRO A 56 64.28 15.87 -19.23
CA PRO A 56 65.55 16.58 -19.01
C PRO A 56 66.57 15.79 -18.17
N SER A 57 66.08 14.99 -17.18
CA SER A 57 66.93 14.15 -16.33
C SER A 57 67.53 12.98 -17.14
N THR A 58 66.77 12.27 -17.95
CA THR A 58 67.28 11.17 -18.77
C THR A 58 68.22 11.64 -19.84
N ARG A 59 68.09 12.86 -20.39
CA ARG A 59 68.99 13.46 -21.34
C ARG A 59 70.35 13.91 -20.70
N ALA A 60 70.28 14.33 -19.43
CA ALA A 60 71.48 14.75 -18.68
C ALA A 60 72.36 13.54 -18.32
N LEU A 61 71.86 12.34 -18.22
CA LEU A 61 72.61 11.10 -17.96
C LEU A 61 73.45 10.60 -19.16
N GLY A 62 73.30 11.21 -20.33
CA GLY A 62 74.20 10.97 -21.49
C GLY A 62 73.92 9.67 -22.26
N ASN A 63 72.89 8.93 -21.95
CA ASN A 63 72.58 7.61 -22.53
C ASN A 63 71.33 7.67 -23.43
N HIS A 64 71.52 8.06 -24.69
CA HIS A 64 70.51 7.93 -25.77
C HIS A 64 69.16 8.62 -25.59
N ASN A 65 69.01 9.63 -24.75
CA ASN A 65 67.82 10.47 -24.58
C ASN A 65 66.52 9.78 -24.13
N LYS A 66 66.47 8.45 -24.03
CA LYS A 66 65.33 7.67 -23.66
C LYS A 66 65.74 6.58 -22.70
N GLU A 67 65.13 6.57 -21.52
CA GLU A 67 65.28 5.49 -20.54
C GLU A 67 64.05 4.61 -20.53
N THR A 68 64.26 3.28 -20.46
CA THR A 68 63.17 2.30 -20.42
C THR A 68 63.31 1.45 -19.18
N LEU A 69 62.43 1.65 -18.23
CA LEU A 69 62.47 1.00 -16.92
C LEU A 69 61.19 0.20 -16.66
N ASN A 70 61.33 -0.86 -15.85
CA ASN A 70 60.18 -1.46 -15.22
C ASN A 70 59.92 -0.68 -13.92
N TYR A 71 58.75 -0.07 -13.81
CA TYR A 71 58.40 0.73 -12.65
C TYR A 71 57.44 -0.02 -11.75
N SER A 72 57.41 0.28 -10.48
CA SER A 72 56.35 -0.02 -9.55
C SER A 72 56.06 1.21 -8.71
N ASP A 73 54.78 1.42 -8.46
CA ASP A 73 54.26 2.47 -7.59
C ASP A 73 53.21 1.91 -6.62
N ALA A 74 53.22 2.39 -5.38
CA ALA A 74 52.22 2.10 -4.40
C ALA A 74 51.93 3.34 -3.56
N GLU A 75 50.68 3.82 -3.58
CA GLU A 75 50.24 4.98 -2.80
C GLU A 75 49.10 4.58 -1.87
N LEU A 76 49.25 4.87 -0.58
CA LEU A 76 48.16 4.82 0.41
C LEU A 76 47.69 6.26 0.65
N ARG A 77 46.41 6.52 0.34
CA ARG A 77 45.79 7.85 0.44
C ARG A 77 44.62 7.83 1.38
N LEU A 78 44.61 8.73 2.37
CA LEU A 78 43.44 9.03 3.20
C LEU A 78 42.92 10.40 2.80
N ARG A 79 41.61 10.48 2.52
CA ARG A 79 40.91 11.76 2.27
C ARG A 79 39.76 11.89 3.28
N GLN A 80 39.77 13.00 4.04
CA GLN A 80 38.73 13.38 4.98
C GLN A 80 38.09 14.70 4.53
N MET A 81 36.78 14.67 4.29
CA MET A 81 35.99 15.86 4.03
C MET A 81 35.98 16.76 5.27
N LEU A 82 36.32 18.02 5.13
CA LEU A 82 36.20 19.05 6.17
C LEU A 82 34.98 19.94 5.93
N PHE A 83 34.74 20.28 4.66
CA PHE A 83 33.56 21.06 4.25
C PHE A 83 33.27 20.81 2.78
N ASP A 84 31.98 20.58 2.43
CA ASP A 84 31.57 20.24 1.09
C ASP A 84 30.40 21.12 0.57
N GLY A 85 30.27 22.34 1.10
CA GLY A 85 29.18 23.24 0.71
C GLY A 85 27.81 22.80 1.22
N PHE A 86 27.76 22.14 2.37
CA PHE A 86 26.56 21.57 2.97
C PHE A 86 25.92 20.42 2.17
N ASN A 87 26.66 19.80 1.26
CA ASN A 87 26.16 18.64 0.51
C ASN A 87 25.83 17.47 1.42
N THR A 88 26.79 16.98 2.21
CA THR A 88 26.60 15.80 3.06
C THR A 88 25.46 15.97 4.10
N PRO A 89 25.37 17.08 4.87
CA PRO A 89 24.26 17.22 5.83
C PRO A 89 22.89 17.28 5.16
N ASN A 90 22.75 17.91 3.99
CA ASN A 90 21.49 17.95 3.27
C ASN A 90 21.17 16.62 2.58
N GLU A 91 22.16 15.87 2.11
CA GLU A 91 21.98 14.53 1.57
C GLU A 91 21.52 13.54 2.66
N VAL A 92 22.08 13.61 3.86
CA VAL A 92 21.60 12.85 5.03
C VAL A 92 20.15 13.22 5.37
N ALA A 93 19.82 14.52 5.38
CA ALA A 93 18.45 14.97 5.64
C ALA A 93 17.47 14.51 4.53
N ARG A 94 17.89 14.54 3.26
CA ARG A 94 17.11 14.04 2.13
C ARG A 94 16.82 12.55 2.24
N THR A 95 17.85 11.74 2.50
CA THR A 95 17.68 10.28 2.63
C THR A 95 16.85 9.92 3.87
N GLN A 96 16.99 10.62 4.98
CA GLN A 96 16.10 10.45 6.15
C GLN A 96 14.65 10.79 5.85
N ALA A 97 14.39 11.84 5.06
CA ALA A 97 13.05 12.17 4.61
C ALA A 97 12.46 11.06 3.71
N THR A 98 13.28 10.45 2.85
CA THR A 98 12.87 9.31 2.04
C THR A 98 12.51 8.10 2.91
N VAL A 99 13.30 7.81 3.95
CA VAL A 99 12.98 6.75 4.93
C VAL A 99 11.62 7.00 5.60
N ASN A 100 11.34 8.25 6.01
CA ASN A 100 10.04 8.60 6.59
C ASN A 100 8.89 8.47 5.58
N SER A 101 9.10 8.85 4.32
CA SER A 101 8.12 8.63 3.25
C SER A 101 7.80 7.14 3.10
N ARG A 102 8.82 6.27 3.06
CA ARG A 102 8.64 4.81 2.98
C ARG A 102 7.94 4.24 4.22
N ALA A 103 8.24 4.72 5.42
CA ALA A 103 7.55 4.31 6.64
C ALA A 103 6.04 4.63 6.60
N TYR A 104 5.67 5.83 6.18
CA TYR A 104 4.26 6.19 5.98
C TYR A 104 3.61 5.42 4.83
N TYR A 105 4.36 5.11 3.77
CA TYR A 105 3.86 4.28 2.67
C TYR A 105 3.53 2.86 3.14
N ILE A 106 4.35 2.25 4.01
CA ILE A 106 4.04 0.96 4.65
C ILE A 106 2.73 1.03 5.43
N GLN A 107 2.52 2.10 6.23
CA GLN A 107 1.24 2.30 6.94
C GLN A 107 0.06 2.36 5.96
N GLY A 108 0.19 3.12 4.87
CA GLY A 108 -0.84 3.23 3.83
C GLY A 108 -1.16 1.90 3.16
N THR A 109 -0.13 1.13 2.83
CA THR A 109 -0.28 -0.22 2.27
C THR A 109 -0.96 -1.15 3.26
N ALA A 110 -0.57 -1.12 4.54
CA ALA A 110 -1.22 -1.92 5.58
C ALA A 110 -2.70 -1.54 5.78
N GLU A 111 -3.06 -0.24 5.75
CA GLU A 111 -4.45 0.23 5.78
C GLU A 111 -5.26 -0.28 4.57
N SER A 112 -4.68 -0.25 3.38
CA SER A 112 -5.34 -0.75 2.16
C SER A 112 -5.55 -2.26 2.20
N LEU A 113 -4.56 -3.02 2.65
CA LEU A 113 -4.66 -4.47 2.84
C LEU A 113 -5.64 -4.83 3.95
N ALA A 114 -5.68 -4.06 5.04
CA ALA A 114 -6.68 -4.22 6.10
C ALA A 114 -8.10 -4.04 5.56
N LEU A 115 -8.37 -3.00 4.75
CA LEU A 115 -9.66 -2.80 4.12
C LEU A 115 -10.02 -3.95 3.17
N ARG A 116 -9.06 -4.44 2.40
CA ARG A 116 -9.26 -5.61 1.53
C ARG A 116 -9.60 -6.85 2.35
N THR A 117 -8.96 -7.04 3.49
CA THR A 117 -9.26 -8.15 4.41
C THR A 117 -10.67 -8.03 4.98
N VAL A 118 -11.10 -6.81 5.37
CA VAL A 118 -12.50 -6.57 5.79
C VAL A 118 -13.48 -6.95 4.67
N GLU A 119 -13.20 -6.56 3.43
CA GLU A 119 -14.06 -6.88 2.29
C GLU A 119 -14.24 -8.39 2.12
N VAL A 120 -13.14 -9.15 2.04
CA VAL A 120 -13.21 -10.60 1.85
C VAL A 120 -13.76 -11.33 3.06
N TYR A 121 -13.53 -10.83 4.27
CA TYR A 121 -14.09 -11.36 5.51
C TYR A 121 -15.63 -11.26 5.52
N LEU A 122 -16.15 -10.06 5.27
CA LEU A 122 -17.59 -9.80 5.20
C LEU A 122 -18.24 -10.52 4.02
N GLU A 123 -17.53 -10.67 2.90
CA GLU A 123 -18.03 -11.43 1.75
C GLU A 123 -18.24 -12.91 2.10
N VAL A 124 -17.29 -13.56 2.79
CA VAL A 124 -17.47 -14.96 3.25
C VAL A 124 -18.68 -15.08 4.18
N LEU A 125 -18.84 -14.19 5.16
CA LEU A 125 -20.00 -14.20 6.06
C LEU A 125 -21.31 -14.03 5.29
N LYS A 126 -21.37 -13.07 4.37
CA LYS A 126 -22.50 -12.83 3.49
C LYS A 126 -22.84 -14.06 2.65
N ARG A 127 -21.85 -14.72 2.03
CA ARG A 127 -22.08 -15.91 1.21
C ARG A 127 -22.55 -17.11 2.02
N ARG A 128 -22.04 -17.32 3.22
CA ARG A 128 -22.54 -18.34 4.14
C ARG A 128 -24.04 -18.14 4.47
N GLU A 129 -24.44 -16.90 4.71
CA GLU A 129 -25.85 -16.56 4.93
C GLU A 129 -26.69 -16.77 3.66
N MET A 130 -26.18 -16.39 2.47
CA MET A 130 -26.86 -16.63 1.19
C MET A 130 -27.08 -18.12 0.89
N VAL A 131 -26.08 -18.96 1.17
CA VAL A 131 -26.23 -20.43 1.06
C VAL A 131 -27.31 -20.93 2.02
N ALA A 132 -27.34 -20.44 3.26
CA ALA A 132 -28.39 -20.84 4.21
C ALA A 132 -29.80 -20.43 3.73
N LEU A 133 -29.94 -19.21 3.18
CA LEU A 133 -31.22 -18.74 2.61
C LEU A 133 -31.63 -19.60 1.39
N ALA A 134 -30.70 -19.91 0.48
CA ALA A 134 -30.98 -20.75 -0.69
C ALA A 134 -31.35 -22.17 -0.30
N ARG A 135 -30.70 -22.75 0.72
CA ARG A 135 -31.02 -24.08 1.26
C ARG A 135 -32.41 -24.12 1.87
N ASN A 136 -32.77 -23.08 2.65
CA ASN A 136 -34.13 -22.97 3.22
C ASN A 136 -35.17 -22.81 2.12
N ASN A 137 -34.88 -22.05 1.06
CA ASN A 137 -35.77 -21.89 -0.10
C ASN A 137 -35.96 -23.24 -0.84
N LEU A 138 -34.88 -23.97 -1.09
CA LEU A 138 -34.98 -25.31 -1.70
C LEU A 138 -35.85 -26.25 -0.87
N GLN A 139 -35.63 -26.34 0.45
CA GLN A 139 -36.47 -27.16 1.33
C GLN A 139 -37.95 -26.75 1.34
N ALA A 140 -38.26 -25.46 1.18
CA ALA A 140 -39.66 -25.00 1.05
C ALA A 140 -40.27 -25.51 -0.26
N HIS A 141 -39.55 -25.40 -1.36
CA HIS A 141 -40.00 -25.92 -2.67
C HIS A 141 -40.14 -27.44 -2.70
N GLU A 142 -39.23 -28.20 -2.06
CA GLU A 142 -39.33 -29.66 -1.90
C GLU A 142 -40.64 -30.04 -1.19
N ARG A 143 -40.94 -29.42 -0.05
CA ARG A 143 -42.19 -29.71 0.71
C ARG A 143 -43.44 -29.41 -0.11
N VAL A 144 -43.45 -28.30 -0.86
CA VAL A 144 -44.59 -27.95 -1.73
C VAL A 144 -44.73 -28.96 -2.87
N ASN A 145 -43.61 -29.32 -3.54
CA ASN A 145 -43.60 -30.30 -4.62
C ASN A 145 -44.11 -31.66 -4.17
N ASP A 146 -43.70 -32.18 -3.00
CA ASP A 146 -44.14 -33.43 -2.46
C ASP A 146 -45.67 -33.44 -2.21
N GLN A 147 -46.22 -32.30 -1.70
CA GLN A 147 -47.67 -32.17 -1.52
C GLN A 147 -48.43 -32.19 -2.85
N ILE A 148 -47.91 -31.49 -3.88
CA ILE A 148 -48.55 -31.45 -5.19
C ILE A 148 -48.46 -32.81 -5.89
N LYS A 149 -47.32 -33.46 -5.82
CA LYS A 149 -47.11 -34.81 -6.37
C LYS A 149 -48.13 -35.81 -5.77
N LEU A 150 -48.30 -35.81 -4.45
CA LEU A 150 -49.27 -36.65 -3.76
C LEU A 150 -50.72 -36.35 -4.18
N ARG A 151 -51.08 -35.06 -4.42
CA ARG A 151 -52.38 -34.67 -4.93
C ARG A 151 -52.62 -35.13 -6.36
N SER A 152 -51.61 -35.01 -7.24
CA SER A 152 -51.68 -35.49 -8.61
C SER A 152 -51.83 -37.00 -8.69
N GLU A 153 -51.06 -37.79 -7.93
CA GLU A 153 -51.13 -39.24 -7.85
C GLU A 153 -52.53 -39.75 -7.37
N ARG A 154 -53.20 -38.95 -6.52
CA ARG A 154 -54.55 -39.25 -6.04
C ARG A 154 -55.65 -38.76 -6.98
N GLY A 155 -55.31 -38.17 -8.13
CA GLY A 155 -56.26 -37.69 -9.15
C GLY A 155 -57.01 -36.41 -8.76
N VAL A 156 -56.59 -35.68 -7.73
CA VAL A 156 -57.19 -34.41 -7.25
C VAL A 156 -56.34 -33.18 -7.60
N GLY A 157 -55.18 -33.36 -8.33
CA GLY A 157 -54.30 -32.31 -8.78
C GLY A 157 -54.17 -32.26 -10.29
N SER A 158 -53.84 -31.08 -10.84
CA SER A 158 -53.50 -30.89 -12.26
C SER A 158 -52.06 -31.34 -12.54
N THR A 159 -51.81 -31.95 -13.72
CA THR A 159 -50.46 -32.23 -14.21
C THR A 159 -49.67 -30.94 -14.44
N ALA A 160 -50.36 -29.85 -14.86
CA ALA A 160 -49.74 -28.54 -15.03
C ALA A 160 -49.19 -27.95 -13.71
N ASP A 161 -49.91 -28.18 -12.58
CA ASP A 161 -49.43 -27.77 -11.25
C ASP A 161 -48.18 -28.55 -10.83
N LEU A 162 -48.12 -29.86 -11.18
CA LEU A 162 -46.94 -30.70 -10.91
C LEU A 162 -45.74 -30.20 -11.71
N ASP A 163 -45.89 -30.04 -13.05
CA ASP A 163 -44.84 -29.53 -13.92
C ASP A 163 -44.31 -28.16 -13.44
N GLN A 164 -45.20 -27.27 -13.00
CA GLN A 164 -44.84 -25.97 -12.48
C GLN A 164 -44.08 -26.07 -11.14
N SER A 165 -44.49 -26.94 -10.24
CA SER A 165 -43.76 -27.13 -8.96
C SER A 165 -42.40 -27.78 -9.17
N GLU A 166 -42.26 -28.72 -10.10
CA GLU A 166 -40.98 -29.31 -10.48
C GLU A 166 -40.02 -28.26 -11.13
N ALA A 167 -40.55 -27.36 -12.00
CA ALA A 167 -39.75 -26.27 -12.58
C ALA A 167 -39.23 -25.31 -11.51
N ARG A 168 -40.10 -24.95 -10.50
CA ARG A 168 -39.67 -24.09 -9.37
C ARG A 168 -38.69 -24.80 -8.44
N LEU A 169 -38.83 -26.09 -8.20
CA LEU A 169 -37.88 -26.91 -7.46
C LEU A 169 -36.51 -26.95 -8.13
N ALA A 170 -36.46 -27.17 -9.46
CA ALA A 170 -35.25 -27.17 -10.25
C ALA A 170 -34.55 -25.79 -10.20
N LEU A 171 -35.32 -24.69 -10.25
CA LEU A 171 -34.79 -23.34 -10.09
C LEU A 171 -34.20 -23.11 -8.70
N ALA A 172 -34.84 -23.53 -7.65
CA ALA A 172 -34.37 -23.42 -6.26
C ALA A 172 -33.09 -24.23 -6.04
N ALA A 173 -32.95 -25.44 -6.61
CA ALA A 173 -31.76 -26.24 -6.59
C ALA A 173 -30.62 -25.55 -7.33
N ASN A 174 -30.86 -24.99 -8.52
CA ASN A 174 -29.87 -24.24 -9.25
C ASN A 174 -29.38 -22.98 -8.49
N ASN A 175 -30.28 -22.27 -7.79
CA ASN A 175 -29.92 -21.15 -6.94
C ASN A 175 -28.98 -21.57 -5.80
N LEU A 176 -29.24 -22.72 -5.16
CA LEU A 176 -28.34 -23.24 -4.13
C LEU A 176 -26.95 -23.55 -4.68
N TYR A 177 -26.84 -24.26 -5.79
CA TYR A 177 -25.56 -24.55 -6.44
C TYR A 177 -24.79 -23.26 -6.78
N THR A 178 -25.48 -22.25 -7.28
CA THR A 178 -24.88 -20.96 -7.58
C THR A 178 -24.30 -20.29 -6.32
N GLU A 179 -25.05 -20.30 -5.21
CA GLU A 179 -24.55 -19.69 -3.97
C GLU A 179 -23.42 -20.51 -3.32
N GLU A 180 -23.41 -21.85 -3.48
CA GLU A 180 -22.29 -22.70 -3.03
C GLU A 180 -21.00 -22.41 -3.83
N VAL A 181 -21.08 -22.18 -5.14
CA VAL A 181 -19.94 -21.75 -5.96
C VAL A 181 -19.48 -20.37 -5.54
N ASN A 182 -20.39 -19.41 -5.36
CA ASN A 182 -20.06 -18.05 -4.89
C ASN A 182 -19.37 -18.08 -3.51
N LEU A 183 -19.74 -19.00 -2.63
CA LEU A 183 -19.07 -19.19 -1.34
C LEU A 183 -17.65 -19.71 -1.53
N ALA A 184 -17.45 -20.71 -2.37
CA ALA A 184 -16.12 -21.26 -2.67
C ALA A 184 -15.19 -20.19 -3.25
N ASP A 185 -15.70 -19.34 -4.15
CA ASP A 185 -14.94 -18.21 -4.69
C ASP A 185 -14.58 -17.18 -3.60
N ALA A 186 -15.52 -16.87 -2.69
CA ALA A 186 -15.26 -15.97 -1.57
C ALA A 186 -14.21 -16.53 -0.60
N GLU A 187 -14.24 -17.85 -0.33
CA GLU A 187 -13.23 -18.53 0.50
C GLU A 187 -11.85 -18.54 -0.15
N ALA A 188 -11.77 -18.70 -1.48
CA ALA A 188 -10.52 -18.59 -2.23
C ALA A 188 -9.96 -17.15 -2.18
N ASN A 189 -10.80 -16.12 -2.32
CA ASN A 189 -10.39 -14.72 -2.19
C ASN A 189 -9.92 -14.38 -0.76
N PHE A 190 -10.58 -14.94 0.25
CA PHE A 190 -10.17 -14.80 1.64
C PHE A 190 -8.79 -15.41 1.87
N PHE A 191 -8.56 -16.63 1.39
CA PHE A 191 -7.26 -17.29 1.46
C PHE A 191 -6.16 -16.46 0.76
N SER A 192 -6.44 -15.93 -0.42
CA SER A 192 -5.49 -15.09 -1.17
C SER A 192 -5.08 -13.82 -0.39
N SER A 193 -6.01 -13.24 0.38
CA SER A 193 -5.74 -12.03 1.16
C SER A 193 -5.05 -12.32 2.49
N THR A 194 -5.47 -13.37 3.21
CA THR A 194 -5.04 -13.64 4.60
C THR A 194 -3.98 -14.73 4.74
N GLY A 195 -3.76 -15.51 3.66
CA GLY A 195 -2.91 -16.71 3.69
C GLY A 195 -3.51 -17.89 4.47
N ARG A 196 -4.77 -17.80 4.93
CA ARG A 196 -5.45 -18.83 5.73
C ARG A 196 -6.83 -19.13 5.19
N LEU A 197 -7.30 -20.37 5.34
CA LEU A 197 -8.69 -20.71 5.03
C LEU A 197 -9.62 -20.11 6.09
N PRO A 198 -10.86 -19.69 5.70
CA PRO A 198 -11.83 -19.13 6.62
C PRO A 198 -12.51 -20.26 7.44
N ASP A 199 -11.97 -20.52 8.63
CA ASP A 199 -12.63 -21.41 9.60
C ASP A 199 -13.95 -20.80 10.11
N GLU A 200 -14.31 -20.99 11.37
CA GLU A 200 -15.42 -20.26 11.99
C GLU A 200 -15.08 -18.77 12.10
N LEU A 201 -15.76 -17.94 11.30
CA LEU A 201 -15.66 -16.48 11.36
C LEU A 201 -16.72 -15.92 12.29
N GLU A 202 -16.31 -15.00 13.16
CA GLU A 202 -17.20 -14.29 14.07
C GLU A 202 -17.81 -13.06 13.39
N GLN A 203 -19.09 -12.73 13.72
CA GLN A 203 -19.67 -11.47 13.25
C GLN A 203 -18.93 -10.30 13.90
N PRO A 204 -18.40 -9.35 13.13
CA PRO A 204 -17.69 -8.21 13.68
C PRO A 204 -18.58 -7.35 14.58
N ALA A 205 -17.97 -6.73 15.59
CA ALA A 205 -18.67 -5.73 16.39
C ALA A 205 -19.01 -4.49 15.54
N SER A 206 -20.14 -3.86 15.83
CA SER A 206 -20.58 -2.68 15.09
C SER A 206 -19.62 -1.50 15.28
N VAL A 207 -19.09 -0.95 14.18
CA VAL A 207 -18.22 0.24 14.16
C VAL A 207 -18.98 1.55 13.98
N LYS A 208 -20.32 1.56 14.16
CA LYS A 208 -21.16 2.78 14.01
C LYS A 208 -20.68 3.96 14.87
N GLY A 209 -20.23 3.70 16.09
CA GLY A 209 -19.73 4.72 17.01
C GLY A 209 -18.35 5.25 16.67
N GLU A 210 -17.66 4.66 15.69
CA GLU A 210 -16.31 5.02 15.27
C GLU A 210 -16.27 5.92 14.04
N VAL A 211 -17.41 6.01 13.33
CA VAL A 211 -17.58 6.89 12.18
C VAL A 211 -17.89 8.31 12.67
N PRO A 212 -17.25 9.36 12.14
CA PRO A 212 -17.54 10.75 12.49
C PRO A 212 -19.00 11.14 12.22
N GLU A 213 -19.50 12.14 12.96
CA GLU A 213 -20.88 12.62 12.81
C GLU A 213 -21.14 13.30 11.46
N ASN A 214 -20.12 13.88 10.85
CA ASN A 214 -20.23 14.54 9.56
C ASN A 214 -18.96 14.39 8.73
N ILE A 215 -19.10 14.58 7.41
CA ILE A 215 -18.02 14.42 6.44
C ILE A 215 -16.87 15.42 6.64
N GLU A 216 -17.13 16.62 7.20
CA GLU A 216 -16.10 17.64 7.40
C GLU A 216 -15.10 17.21 8.48
N LEU A 217 -15.57 16.61 9.57
CA LEU A 217 -14.71 16.01 10.59
C LEU A 217 -13.88 14.86 10.01
N ALA A 218 -14.50 14.04 9.14
CA ALA A 218 -13.77 12.98 8.44
C ALA A 218 -12.67 13.55 7.52
N ARG A 219 -12.95 14.64 6.77
CA ARG A 219 -11.95 15.33 5.93
C ARG A 219 -10.78 15.87 6.73
N GLN A 220 -11.05 16.48 7.88
CA GLN A 220 -9.99 16.95 8.76
C GLN A 220 -9.12 15.79 9.23
N THR A 221 -9.73 14.66 9.62
CA THR A 221 -9.00 13.46 10.02
C THR A 221 -8.13 12.90 8.87
N VAL A 222 -8.61 12.94 7.62
CA VAL A 222 -7.80 12.58 6.44
C VAL A 222 -6.56 13.45 6.35
N MET A 223 -6.69 14.76 6.50
CA MET A 223 -5.55 15.68 6.41
C MET A 223 -4.52 15.45 7.51
N ASP A 224 -4.96 15.10 8.71
CA ASP A 224 -4.10 14.94 9.87
C ASP A 224 -3.47 13.54 9.97
N ASN A 225 -4.21 12.48 9.58
CA ASN A 225 -3.84 11.11 9.90
C ASN A 225 -3.53 10.23 8.69
N ASN A 226 -4.03 10.56 7.48
CA ASN A 226 -3.86 9.64 6.35
C ASN A 226 -2.38 9.41 6.01
N PRO A 227 -1.89 8.15 6.03
CA PRO A 227 -0.48 7.85 5.87
C PRO A 227 0.03 8.14 4.45
N TYR A 228 -0.77 7.97 3.41
CA TYR A 228 -0.34 8.31 2.05
C TYR A 228 -0.11 9.81 1.87
N LEU A 229 -0.92 10.66 2.55
CA LEU A 229 -0.68 12.09 2.54
C LEU A 229 0.60 12.46 3.28
N LYS A 230 0.88 11.81 4.42
CA LYS A 230 2.12 11.98 5.19
C LYS A 230 3.34 11.53 4.38
N SER A 231 3.24 10.42 3.65
CA SER A 231 4.29 9.95 2.72
C SER A 231 4.59 11.02 1.67
N ALA A 232 3.57 11.54 0.98
CA ALA A 232 3.76 12.58 -0.03
C ALA A 232 4.30 13.91 0.56
N GLN A 233 3.99 14.24 1.81
CA GLN A 233 4.58 15.39 2.50
C GLN A 233 6.08 15.18 2.79
N ALA A 234 6.48 13.96 3.18
CA ALA A 234 7.88 13.62 3.37
C ALA A 234 8.67 13.67 2.05
N ASP A 235 8.05 13.28 0.93
CA ASP A 235 8.66 13.38 -0.40
C ASP A 235 8.86 14.86 -0.83
N VAL A 236 7.95 15.77 -0.48
CA VAL A 236 8.15 17.22 -0.70
C VAL A 236 9.37 17.70 0.08
N TYR A 237 9.51 17.31 1.34
CA TYR A 237 10.68 17.68 2.15
C TYR A 237 11.97 17.07 1.60
N ALA A 238 11.97 15.84 1.09
CA ALA A 238 13.09 15.24 0.42
C ALA A 238 13.52 16.07 -0.81
N ALA A 239 12.56 16.55 -1.60
CA ALA A 239 12.82 17.42 -2.75
C ALA A 239 13.37 18.80 -2.33
N GLU A 240 12.90 19.39 -1.22
CA GLU A 240 13.47 20.62 -0.64
C GLU A 240 14.93 20.40 -0.24
N LYS A 241 15.27 19.27 0.38
CA LYS A 241 16.67 18.94 0.73
C LYS A 241 17.52 18.63 -0.50
N GLN A 242 16.96 18.02 -1.53
CA GLN A 242 17.65 17.85 -2.83
C GLN A 242 18.01 19.20 -3.48
N TYR A 243 17.15 20.20 -3.34
CA TYR A 243 17.45 21.56 -3.78
C TYR A 243 18.63 22.17 -3.00
N GLU A 244 18.69 21.97 -1.68
CA GLU A 244 19.83 22.41 -0.87
C GLU A 244 21.13 21.67 -1.25
N VAL A 245 21.08 20.38 -1.55
CA VAL A 245 22.19 19.60 -2.12
C VAL A 245 22.67 20.22 -3.44
N ALA A 246 21.74 20.63 -4.32
CA ALA A 246 22.08 21.25 -5.61
C ALA A 246 22.75 22.64 -5.47
N LYS A 247 22.70 23.26 -4.29
CA LYS A 247 23.46 24.49 -4.00
C LYS A 247 24.93 24.24 -3.66
N ALA A 248 25.30 23.02 -3.24
CA ALA A 248 26.62 22.71 -2.77
C ALA A 248 27.77 23.09 -3.76
N PRO A 249 27.66 22.92 -5.11
CA PRO A 249 28.67 23.32 -6.06
C PRO A 249 28.97 24.84 -6.11
N PHE A 250 28.10 25.68 -5.52
CA PHE A 250 28.35 27.13 -5.43
C PHE A 250 29.21 27.52 -4.25
N TYR A 251 29.66 26.56 -3.43
CA TYR A 251 30.59 26.72 -2.32
C TYR A 251 31.90 26.02 -2.61
N PRO A 252 33.01 26.46 -2.03
CA PRO A 252 34.27 25.72 -2.09
C PRO A 252 34.16 24.43 -1.26
N ARG A 253 34.86 23.38 -1.70
CA ARG A 253 35.05 22.14 -0.95
C ARG A 253 36.43 22.11 -0.35
N PHE A 254 36.57 21.69 0.90
CA PHE A 254 37.85 21.51 1.59
C PHE A 254 37.97 20.07 2.06
N ASP A 255 39.06 19.42 1.65
CA ASP A 255 39.41 18.06 2.05
C ASP A 255 40.79 18.08 2.74
N LEU A 256 40.97 17.33 3.82
CA LEU A 256 42.27 16.94 4.36
C LEU A 256 42.74 15.71 3.61
N GLU A 257 43.92 15.78 2.98
CA GLU A 257 44.56 14.67 2.30
C GLU A 257 45.85 14.29 3.02
N LEU A 258 45.97 13.01 3.39
CA LEU A 258 47.17 12.39 3.86
C LEU A 258 47.55 11.30 2.85
N ALA A 259 48.75 11.33 2.34
CA ALA A 259 49.25 10.33 1.39
C ALA A 259 50.66 9.90 1.72
N THR A 260 50.97 8.62 1.52
CA THR A 260 52.33 8.10 1.50
C THR A 260 52.49 7.22 0.28
N SER A 261 53.61 7.42 -0.44
CA SER A 261 53.91 6.57 -1.59
C SER A 261 55.29 5.93 -1.47
N ALA A 262 55.43 4.77 -2.09
CA ALA A 262 56.65 4.03 -2.31
C ALA A 262 56.75 3.71 -3.81
N ASP A 263 57.65 4.37 -4.46
CA ASP A 263 57.82 4.31 -5.91
C ASP A 263 59.20 3.75 -6.24
N ASP A 264 59.30 2.95 -7.31
CA ASP A 264 60.56 2.38 -7.79
C ASP A 264 60.67 2.58 -9.32
N ASN A 265 61.81 3.10 -9.77
CA ASN A 265 62.12 3.34 -11.17
C ASN A 265 61.07 4.16 -11.95
N VAL A 266 60.53 5.22 -11.37
CA VAL A 266 59.48 6.04 -11.96
C VAL A 266 60.03 7.24 -12.73
N GLN A 267 59.40 7.66 -13.80
CA GLN A 267 59.72 8.84 -14.62
C GLN A 267 61.13 8.80 -15.25
N GLY A 268 61.68 7.60 -15.46
CA GLY A 268 62.97 7.38 -16.05
C GLY A 268 64.15 7.55 -15.08
N ASP A 269 63.90 7.72 -13.80
CA ASP A 269 64.94 7.77 -12.76
C ASP A 269 65.00 6.43 -12.03
N GLU A 270 66.16 5.78 -12.01
CA GLU A 270 66.39 4.53 -11.30
C GLU A 270 66.50 4.77 -9.79
N GLY A 271 65.73 3.88 -9.00
CA GLY A 271 65.85 3.88 -7.56
C GLY A 271 64.53 3.99 -6.84
N HIS A 272 64.59 3.97 -5.50
CA HIS A 272 63.41 4.02 -4.62
C HIS A 272 63.12 5.44 -4.16
N TYR A 273 61.84 5.81 -4.23
CA TYR A 273 61.35 7.10 -3.75
C TYR A 273 60.23 6.85 -2.74
N ASN A 274 60.39 7.35 -1.51
CA ASN A 274 59.38 7.31 -0.47
C ASN A 274 58.99 8.76 -0.17
N THR A 275 57.69 9.03 -0.33
CA THR A 275 57.14 10.36 -0.03
C THR A 275 55.97 10.27 0.96
N TRP A 276 55.78 11.30 1.75
CA TRP A 276 54.55 11.51 2.51
C TRP A 276 54.08 12.95 2.31
N ARG A 277 52.79 13.13 2.32
CA ARG A 277 52.16 14.44 2.16
C ARG A 277 50.97 14.57 3.11
N ALA A 278 50.84 15.73 3.76
CA ALA A 278 49.65 16.15 4.47
C ALA A 278 49.28 17.53 3.94
N ALA A 279 48.03 17.67 3.46
CA ALA A 279 47.59 18.92 2.85
C ALA A 279 46.08 19.13 3.10
N VAL A 280 45.67 20.38 3.25
CA VAL A 280 44.27 20.78 3.10
C VAL A 280 44.12 21.27 1.66
N VAL A 281 43.29 20.59 0.91
CA VAL A 281 43.05 20.87 -0.52
C VAL A 281 41.71 21.57 -0.67
N MET A 282 41.69 22.74 -1.30
CA MET A 282 40.47 23.44 -1.67
C MET A 282 40.15 23.17 -3.15
N ASN A 283 38.96 22.69 -3.41
CA ASN A 283 38.41 22.56 -4.76
C ASN A 283 37.24 23.52 -4.92
N TYR A 284 37.33 24.44 -5.87
CA TYR A 284 36.27 25.39 -6.19
C TYR A 284 36.15 25.57 -7.68
N ASN A 285 35.01 25.19 -8.25
CA ASN A 285 34.75 25.34 -9.66
C ASN A 285 34.18 26.73 -9.96
N LEU A 286 34.94 27.59 -10.59
CA LEU A 286 34.55 28.97 -10.91
C LEU A 286 33.52 29.03 -12.07
N PHE A 287 33.59 28.10 -13.00
CA PHE A 287 32.68 28.04 -14.15
C PHE A 287 32.69 26.67 -14.78
N ASN A 288 31.51 26.03 -14.88
CA ASN A 288 31.33 24.71 -15.48
C ASN A 288 30.27 24.70 -16.64
N GLY A 289 30.20 25.79 -17.38
CA GLY A 289 29.27 25.87 -18.52
C GLY A 289 27.79 25.96 -18.11
N MET A 290 27.47 26.68 -17.02
CA MET A 290 26.11 26.87 -16.47
C MET A 290 25.40 25.60 -16.00
N ARG A 291 26.08 24.47 -15.92
CA ARG A 291 25.49 23.19 -15.52
C ARG A 291 24.89 23.22 -14.11
N ASP A 292 25.59 23.85 -13.15
CA ASP A 292 25.14 23.91 -11.75
C ASP A 292 23.88 24.79 -11.60
N LYS A 293 23.84 25.91 -12.36
CA LYS A 293 22.63 26.74 -12.42
C LYS A 293 21.42 25.95 -12.98
N ALA A 294 21.63 25.18 -14.04
CA ALA A 294 20.59 24.35 -14.63
C ALA A 294 20.13 23.25 -13.67
N ARG A 295 21.06 22.58 -12.95
CA ARG A 295 20.75 21.58 -11.91
C ARG A 295 19.95 22.18 -10.77
N LEU A 296 20.31 23.37 -10.30
CA LEU A 296 19.58 24.08 -9.25
C LEU A 296 18.13 24.39 -9.69
N GLN A 297 17.95 24.86 -10.94
CA GLN A 297 16.62 25.11 -11.48
C GLN A 297 15.81 23.81 -11.66
N ALA A 298 16.46 22.73 -12.11
CA ALA A 298 15.81 21.41 -12.20
C ALA A 298 15.32 20.94 -10.81
N ALA A 299 16.15 21.10 -9.77
CA ALA A 299 15.75 20.76 -8.40
C ALA A 299 14.59 21.63 -7.89
N ALA A 300 14.55 22.94 -8.23
CA ALA A 300 13.41 23.80 -7.93
C ALA A 300 12.12 23.32 -8.60
N HIS A 301 12.18 22.87 -9.86
CA HIS A 301 11.01 22.28 -10.53
C HIS A 301 10.61 20.93 -9.91
N SER A 302 11.55 20.15 -9.38
CA SER A 302 11.24 18.91 -8.65
C SER A 302 10.48 19.15 -7.36
N ILE A 303 10.74 20.26 -6.65
CA ILE A 303 9.91 20.66 -5.48
C ILE A 303 8.47 20.91 -5.94
N ASN A 304 8.27 21.71 -7.00
CA ASN A 304 6.92 21.98 -7.51
C ASN A 304 6.21 20.69 -7.96
N GLN A 305 6.93 19.79 -8.64
CA GLN A 305 6.41 18.47 -9.01
C GLN A 305 5.94 17.66 -7.79
N SER A 306 6.76 17.58 -6.74
CA SER A 306 6.41 16.86 -5.50
C SER A 306 5.21 17.49 -4.80
N MET A 307 5.11 18.84 -4.80
CA MET A 307 3.94 19.56 -4.27
C MET A 307 2.67 19.25 -5.06
N ASP A 308 2.74 19.19 -6.39
CA ASP A 308 1.59 18.85 -7.24
C ASP A 308 1.17 17.39 -7.06
N ILE A 309 2.12 16.46 -6.89
CA ILE A 309 1.84 15.05 -6.57
C ILE A 309 1.11 14.97 -5.22
N ARG A 310 1.61 15.65 -4.17
CA ARG A 310 0.95 15.71 -2.86
C ARG A 310 -0.46 16.30 -2.95
N ASN A 311 -0.64 17.40 -3.68
CA ASN A 311 -1.94 18.06 -3.83
C ASN A 311 -2.92 17.17 -4.60
N ASN A 312 -2.43 16.42 -5.60
CA ASN A 312 -3.24 15.42 -6.29
C ASN A 312 -3.62 14.24 -5.37
N ALA A 313 -2.69 13.75 -4.55
CA ALA A 313 -2.97 12.72 -3.55
C ALA A 313 -4.09 13.18 -2.59
N LEU A 314 -4.02 14.42 -2.08
CA LEU A 314 -5.07 14.98 -1.23
C LEU A 314 -6.43 15.03 -1.95
N ARG A 315 -6.46 15.38 -3.25
CA ARG A 315 -7.69 15.39 -4.05
C ARG A 315 -8.30 13.99 -4.18
N VAL A 316 -7.48 12.99 -4.51
CA VAL A 316 -7.92 11.58 -4.63
C VAL A 316 -8.41 11.03 -3.29
N LEU A 317 -7.73 11.35 -2.19
CA LEU A 317 -8.16 10.94 -0.85
C LEU A 317 -9.52 11.52 -0.48
N ASN A 318 -9.76 12.80 -0.79
CA ASN A 318 -11.06 13.45 -0.55
C ASN A 318 -12.17 12.87 -1.43
N GLU A 319 -11.88 12.53 -2.69
CA GLU A 319 -12.81 11.83 -3.58
C GLU A 319 -13.17 10.46 -3.01
N ASN A 320 -12.18 9.65 -2.62
CA ASN A 320 -12.38 8.33 -2.02
C ASN A 320 -13.23 8.41 -0.73
N LEU A 321 -12.95 9.40 0.13
CA LEU A 321 -13.77 9.64 1.31
C LEU A 321 -15.21 9.99 0.94
N ALA A 322 -15.43 10.91 -0.01
CA ALA A 322 -16.76 11.31 -0.43
C ALA A 322 -17.56 10.15 -1.01
N LEU A 323 -16.93 9.30 -1.84
CA LEU A 323 -17.56 8.09 -2.38
C LEU A 323 -17.91 7.08 -1.28
N ALA A 324 -16.99 6.86 -0.32
CA ALA A 324 -17.23 5.97 0.83
C ALA A 324 -18.38 6.50 1.71
N TRP A 325 -18.40 7.80 1.98
CA TRP A 325 -19.44 8.47 2.76
C TRP A 325 -20.80 8.34 2.10
N ASN A 326 -20.91 8.67 0.82
CA ASN A 326 -22.16 8.55 0.06
C ASN A 326 -22.67 7.11 0.02
N ALA A 327 -21.79 6.13 -0.12
CA ALA A 327 -22.15 4.71 -0.09
C ALA A 327 -22.70 4.32 1.29
N MET A 328 -22.08 4.78 2.37
CA MET A 328 -22.53 4.54 3.74
C MET A 328 -23.91 5.16 4.01
N GLU A 329 -24.11 6.43 3.69
CA GLU A 329 -25.39 7.11 3.89
C GLU A 329 -26.50 6.46 3.07
N ASN A 330 -26.24 6.08 1.82
CA ASN A 330 -27.21 5.39 0.99
C ASN A 330 -27.58 4.02 1.57
N ALA A 331 -26.61 3.21 1.97
CA ALA A 331 -26.85 1.90 2.58
C ALA A 331 -27.64 2.05 3.90
N ARG A 332 -27.27 3.02 4.74
CA ARG A 332 -27.96 3.33 5.99
C ARG A 332 -29.45 3.66 5.81
N MET A 333 -29.80 4.37 4.71
CA MET A 333 -31.20 4.65 4.38
C MET A 333 -31.92 3.43 3.80
N GLN A 334 -31.24 2.55 3.07
CA GLN A 334 -31.82 1.38 2.45
C GLN A 334 -32.07 0.22 3.42
N THR A 335 -31.18 0.01 4.39
CA THR A 335 -31.23 -1.14 5.32
C THR A 335 -32.60 -1.28 6.03
N PRO A 336 -33.18 -0.21 6.65
CA PRO A 336 -34.48 -0.35 7.29
C PRO A 336 -35.60 -0.69 6.30
N LYS A 337 -35.56 -0.17 5.07
CA LYS A 337 -36.54 -0.46 4.03
C LYS A 337 -36.43 -1.89 3.50
N ALA A 338 -35.22 -2.39 3.32
CA ALA A 338 -35.00 -3.78 2.94
C ALA A 338 -35.44 -4.74 4.05
N ARG A 339 -35.25 -4.39 5.31
CA ARG A 339 -35.76 -5.15 6.46
C ARG A 339 -37.25 -5.17 6.49
N ASP A 340 -37.92 -3.99 6.39
CA ASP A 340 -39.37 -3.87 6.35
C ASP A 340 -39.96 -4.76 5.23
N TYR A 341 -39.33 -4.74 4.04
CA TYR A 341 -39.74 -5.57 2.91
C TYR A 341 -39.64 -7.06 3.23
N ALA A 342 -38.53 -7.52 3.80
CA ALA A 342 -38.38 -8.93 4.20
C ALA A 342 -39.39 -9.34 5.27
N ASP A 343 -39.61 -8.49 6.29
CA ASP A 343 -40.57 -8.76 7.38
C ASP A 343 -42.04 -8.83 6.89
N TYR A 344 -42.45 -7.93 5.97
CA TYR A 344 -43.81 -7.95 5.41
C TYR A 344 -44.02 -9.14 4.47
N THR A 345 -43.03 -9.44 3.63
CA THR A 345 -43.08 -10.59 2.72
C THR A 345 -43.12 -11.91 3.48
N ALA A 346 -42.38 -12.04 4.59
CA ALA A 346 -42.46 -13.23 5.46
C ALA A 346 -43.85 -13.45 6.03
N ARG A 347 -44.49 -12.38 6.52
CA ARG A 347 -45.85 -12.44 7.04
C ARG A 347 -46.90 -12.77 5.94
N SER A 348 -46.74 -12.18 4.76
CA SER A 348 -47.60 -12.44 3.61
C SER A 348 -47.50 -13.91 3.18
N ARG A 349 -46.30 -14.43 3.09
CA ARG A 349 -46.03 -15.83 2.72
C ARG A 349 -46.66 -16.81 3.74
N GLU A 350 -46.54 -16.53 5.03
CA GLU A 350 -47.17 -17.38 6.06
C GLU A 350 -48.69 -17.41 5.91
N ALA A 351 -49.34 -16.25 5.69
CA ALA A 351 -50.78 -16.16 5.44
C ALA A 351 -51.20 -16.95 4.17
N TYR A 352 -50.38 -16.83 3.07
CA TYR A 352 -50.68 -17.57 1.84
C TYR A 352 -50.52 -19.07 2.00
N GLN A 353 -49.55 -19.54 2.77
CA GLN A 353 -49.40 -20.97 3.10
C GLN A 353 -50.63 -21.51 3.86
N GLN A 354 -51.15 -20.76 4.84
CA GLN A 354 -52.35 -21.13 5.58
C GLN A 354 -53.59 -21.18 4.67
N GLN A 355 -53.80 -20.14 3.83
CA GLN A 355 -54.92 -20.07 2.89
C GLN A 355 -54.85 -21.19 1.82
N PHE A 356 -53.63 -21.52 1.33
CA PHE A 356 -53.44 -22.64 0.40
C PHE A 356 -53.80 -23.98 1.04
N SER A 357 -53.44 -24.21 2.29
CA SER A 357 -53.82 -25.44 3.02
C SER A 357 -55.31 -25.61 3.18
N LEU A 358 -56.07 -24.47 3.24
CA LEU A 358 -57.54 -24.43 3.32
C LEU A 358 -58.21 -24.44 1.94
N GLY A 359 -57.47 -24.51 0.84
CA GLY A 359 -57.98 -24.45 -0.52
C GLY A 359 -58.48 -23.08 -0.99
N GLN A 360 -58.14 -22.00 -0.28
CA GLN A 360 -58.54 -20.61 -0.57
C GLN A 360 -57.58 -19.85 -1.45
N ARG A 361 -56.39 -20.42 -1.76
CA ARG A 361 -55.36 -19.85 -2.61
C ARG A 361 -54.84 -20.88 -3.61
N THR A 362 -54.33 -20.38 -4.73
CA THR A 362 -53.71 -21.22 -5.77
C THR A 362 -52.29 -21.64 -5.39
N LEU A 363 -51.79 -22.70 -6.02
CA LEU A 363 -50.40 -23.10 -5.93
C LEU A 363 -49.46 -21.98 -6.40
N LEU A 364 -49.81 -21.29 -7.48
CA LEU A 364 -49.06 -20.22 -8.05
C LEU A 364 -48.80 -19.10 -7.05
N ASP A 365 -49.87 -18.67 -6.31
CA ASP A 365 -49.75 -17.64 -5.28
C ASP A 365 -48.75 -18.05 -4.18
N LEU A 366 -48.76 -19.34 -3.77
CA LEU A 366 -47.85 -19.84 -2.76
C LEU A 366 -46.41 -19.86 -3.25
N LEU A 367 -46.15 -20.42 -4.46
CA LEU A 367 -44.82 -20.49 -5.05
C LEU A 367 -44.24 -19.11 -5.33
N ASP A 368 -45.02 -18.16 -5.77
CA ASP A 368 -44.60 -16.79 -5.99
C ASP A 368 -44.26 -16.09 -4.67
N SER A 369 -45.02 -16.33 -3.60
CA SER A 369 -44.72 -15.77 -2.27
C SER A 369 -43.45 -16.35 -1.65
N GLU A 370 -43.11 -17.63 -1.89
CA GLU A 370 -41.84 -18.24 -1.47
C GLU A 370 -40.66 -17.60 -2.21
N ASN A 371 -40.75 -17.38 -3.52
CA ASN A 371 -39.74 -16.73 -4.30
C ASN A 371 -39.55 -15.26 -3.92
N GLU A 372 -40.63 -14.54 -3.64
CA GLU A 372 -40.60 -13.16 -3.17
C GLU A 372 -39.90 -13.04 -1.82
N LEU A 373 -40.23 -13.94 -0.87
CA LEU A 373 -39.55 -14.00 0.42
C LEU A 373 -38.04 -14.27 0.29
N PHE A 374 -37.65 -15.20 -0.57
CA PHE A 374 -36.26 -15.49 -0.83
C PHE A 374 -35.55 -14.25 -1.38
N THR A 375 -36.16 -13.57 -2.34
CA THR A 375 -35.62 -12.34 -2.95
C THR A 375 -35.50 -11.20 -1.94
N ALA A 376 -36.50 -11.01 -1.09
CA ALA A 376 -36.51 -10.00 -0.04
C ALA A 376 -35.41 -10.22 1.01
N ASN A 377 -35.23 -11.47 1.48
CA ASN A 377 -34.17 -11.83 2.41
C ASN A 377 -32.77 -11.64 1.80
N ARG A 378 -32.56 -12.07 0.55
CA ARG A 378 -31.34 -11.81 -0.16
C ARG A 378 -31.01 -10.33 -0.21
N ARG A 379 -31.99 -9.49 -0.58
CA ARG A 379 -31.82 -8.04 -0.66
C ARG A 379 -31.48 -7.43 0.70
N TYR A 380 -32.14 -7.86 1.76
CA TYR A 380 -31.82 -7.39 3.11
C TYR A 380 -30.39 -7.77 3.54
N THR A 381 -29.98 -9.01 3.30
CA THR A 381 -28.63 -9.48 3.60
C THR A 381 -27.58 -8.67 2.81
N GLU A 382 -27.78 -8.47 1.50
CA GLU A 382 -26.88 -7.67 0.65
C GLU A 382 -26.70 -6.25 1.18
N VAL A 383 -27.80 -5.55 1.47
CA VAL A 383 -27.75 -4.15 1.90
C VAL A 383 -27.11 -4.02 3.29
N ARG A 384 -27.40 -4.95 4.19
CA ARG A 384 -26.80 -4.98 5.54
C ARG A 384 -25.27 -5.11 5.50
N TYR A 385 -24.74 -6.05 4.73
CA TYR A 385 -23.29 -6.20 4.58
C TYR A 385 -22.67 -5.03 3.80
N THR A 386 -23.39 -4.42 2.88
CA THR A 386 -22.95 -3.20 2.18
C THR A 386 -22.86 -2.01 3.16
N GLU A 387 -23.84 -1.85 4.07
CA GLU A 387 -23.80 -0.83 5.13
C GLU A 387 -22.58 -1.04 6.02
N GLU A 388 -22.36 -2.26 6.47
CA GLU A 388 -21.24 -2.61 7.34
C GLU A 388 -19.89 -2.33 6.67
N PHE A 389 -19.68 -2.82 5.45
CA PHE A 389 -18.45 -2.58 4.69
C PHE A 389 -18.20 -1.08 4.41
N SER A 390 -19.26 -0.32 4.09
CA SER A 390 -19.10 1.11 3.79
C SER A 390 -18.65 1.93 4.98
N MET A 391 -18.99 1.53 6.22
CA MET A 391 -18.45 2.15 7.43
C MET A 391 -16.93 1.92 7.56
N TYR A 392 -16.46 0.69 7.31
CA TYR A 392 -15.02 0.39 7.30
C TYR A 392 -14.28 1.16 6.20
N ARG A 393 -14.91 1.36 5.03
CA ARG A 393 -14.34 2.19 3.95
C ARG A 393 -14.12 3.64 4.38
N VAL A 394 -15.05 4.24 5.14
CA VAL A 394 -14.89 5.58 5.69
C VAL A 394 -13.73 5.62 6.67
N ILE A 395 -13.66 4.66 7.59
CA ILE A 395 -12.58 4.56 8.60
C ILE A 395 -11.22 4.39 7.93
N SER A 396 -11.12 3.52 6.93
CA SER A 396 -9.88 3.32 6.17
C SER A 396 -9.48 4.55 5.35
N ALA A 397 -10.45 5.26 4.74
CA ALA A 397 -10.17 6.51 4.03
C ALA A 397 -9.56 7.58 4.95
N MET A 398 -9.92 7.58 6.24
CA MET A 398 -9.32 8.44 7.26
C MET A 398 -7.90 7.98 7.68
N GLY A 399 -7.47 6.76 7.32
CA GLY A 399 -6.20 6.16 7.76
C GLY A 399 -6.23 5.69 9.22
N GLU A 400 -7.38 5.24 9.70
CA GLU A 400 -7.59 4.87 11.11
C GLU A 400 -8.04 3.43 11.33
N LEU A 401 -8.14 2.62 10.27
CA LEU A 401 -8.68 1.26 10.37
C LEU A 401 -7.79 0.36 11.24
N LEU A 402 -6.49 0.35 11.01
CA LEU A 402 -5.54 -0.45 11.79
C LEU A 402 -5.57 -0.07 13.27
N ARG A 403 -5.57 1.24 13.57
CA ARG A 403 -5.61 1.75 14.94
C ARG A 403 -6.90 1.31 15.66
N LYS A 404 -8.05 1.43 15.00
CA LYS A 404 -9.36 1.09 15.57
C LYS A 404 -9.57 -0.42 15.73
N GLN A 405 -8.90 -1.22 14.90
CA GLN A 405 -8.89 -2.67 15.01
C GLN A 405 -7.77 -3.21 15.93
N ASN A 406 -7.00 -2.31 16.58
CA ASN A 406 -5.86 -2.66 17.45
C ASN A 406 -4.83 -3.58 16.77
N VAL A 407 -4.60 -3.38 15.48
CA VAL A 407 -3.64 -4.16 14.69
C VAL A 407 -2.25 -3.56 14.85
N VAL A 408 -1.27 -4.43 15.11
CA VAL A 408 0.13 -4.05 15.26
C VAL A 408 0.77 -3.99 13.87
N VAL A 409 1.29 -2.83 13.50
CA VAL A 409 2.04 -2.64 12.26
C VAL A 409 3.51 -3.02 12.44
N PRO A 410 4.25 -3.36 11.36
CA PRO A 410 5.70 -3.60 11.43
C PRO A 410 6.45 -2.39 12.02
N ALA A 411 7.56 -2.64 12.72
CA ALA A 411 8.38 -1.57 13.31
C ALA A 411 8.89 -0.57 12.26
N GLU A 412 9.12 -1.03 11.06
CA GLU A 412 9.52 -0.25 9.89
C GLU A 412 8.45 0.74 9.41
N ALA A 413 7.21 0.56 9.80
CA ALA A 413 6.13 1.52 9.53
C ALA A 413 6.22 2.80 10.40
N VAL A 414 7.12 2.84 11.40
CA VAL A 414 7.30 4.00 12.27
C VAL A 414 8.31 4.96 11.66
N ALA A 415 7.90 6.22 11.42
CA ALA A 415 8.80 7.27 10.98
C ALA A 415 9.80 7.64 12.07
N LEU A 416 11.07 7.86 11.69
CA LEU A 416 12.15 8.16 12.64
C LEU A 416 12.03 9.55 13.27
N THR A 417 11.50 10.51 12.51
CA THR A 417 11.31 11.91 12.94
C THR A 417 10.07 12.47 12.27
N GLU A 418 9.34 13.33 12.98
CA GLU A 418 8.26 14.08 12.37
C GLU A 418 8.87 15.14 11.43
N VAL A 419 8.67 14.98 10.13
CA VAL A 419 9.18 15.89 9.11
C VAL A 419 8.05 16.85 8.72
N LYS A 420 8.30 18.17 8.86
CA LYS A 420 7.39 19.23 8.42
C LYS A 420 8.02 19.93 7.21
N SER A 421 7.40 19.79 6.05
CA SER A 421 7.69 20.61 4.89
C SER A 421 7.22 22.05 5.14
N GLU A 422 7.96 23.04 4.65
CA GLU A 422 7.56 24.46 4.67
C GLU A 422 6.39 24.75 3.70
N ALA A 423 6.15 23.83 2.73
CA ALA A 423 5.11 23.98 1.75
C ALA A 423 3.72 23.72 2.36
N ARG A 424 2.86 24.77 2.41
CA ARG A 424 1.48 24.67 2.91
C ARG A 424 0.61 23.80 2.00
N LEU A 425 -0.37 23.13 2.59
CA LEU A 425 -1.44 22.48 1.85
C LEU A 425 -2.35 23.54 1.19
N PRO A 426 -2.91 23.29 -0.01
CA PRO A 426 -3.88 24.20 -0.59
C PRO A 426 -5.13 24.29 0.28
N GLU A 427 -5.69 25.51 0.41
CA GLU A 427 -7.00 25.68 1.04
C GLU A 427 -8.04 24.97 0.19
N MET A 428 -8.75 24.03 0.78
CA MET A 428 -9.89 23.39 0.14
C MET A 428 -11.12 24.29 0.32
N ARG A 429 -11.67 24.78 -0.79
CA ARG A 429 -12.95 25.48 -0.85
C ARG A 429 -14.09 24.53 -1.15
#